data_7f8d50cd9f6fd37d8b28f1808ddf65d7
#
_entry.id   7f8d50cd9f6fd37d8b28f1808ddf65d7
#
_cell.length_a   1.000
_cell.length_b   1.000
_cell.length_c   1.000
_cell.angle_alpha   90.00
_cell.angle_beta   90.00
_cell.angle_gamma   90.00
#
_symmetry.space_group_name_H-M   'P 1'
#
loop_
_entity.id
_entity.type
_entity.pdbx_description
1 polymer ?
#
loop_
_entity_poly.entity_id
_entity_poly.type
_entity_poly.pdbx_seq_one_letter_code
_entity_poly.pdbx_strand_id
1 'polypeptide(L)'
;ELAPSDDALALIQGLGAAVPMVLFSIPIGILVDRRNRVRLTIGLALLWTLGTLLTAFAPSAGLLTAARMLVGIGSTGSLTAALSLCADFCAPEQRGRAMLIVNLGKALGVALGFALTGWLFGLLTDFSAPGWLAGLAPWRGAHVLLAAISALCLLPLLFLREPERREVEASPDAPFRIVAAELWARRSFLGPLFAGQVAVVMADVAATVWVAPVLSRDFGLQPQQFAGWVGALMFGTGVVGAVLGGISADMGQKSRRRGGILLGAVIAAGIGVPAALFPLMPSVTGLAVALGVMSMCGAVTGLVVSVALTVLLPNELRGLCIGAFIAIAGLIGFGLAPWVVTRVSALMGGEAMLAEALALVGVIVSGLSFFAFLLAMRRAPEPVR
;
A
#
# COMPACT_ATOMS: atom_id res chain seq x y z
N GLU A 1 20.22 18.88 -5.76
CA GLU A 1 21.13 18.84 -4.60
C GLU A 1 21.55 17.41 -4.22
N LEU A 2 20.64 16.46 -4.07
CA LEU A 2 20.98 15.07 -3.78
C LEU A 2 20.98 14.19 -5.02
N ALA A 3 20.45 14.62 -6.14
CA ALA A 3 20.31 13.91 -7.44
C ALA A 3 20.58 12.38 -7.35
N PRO A 4 19.85 11.64 -6.51
CA PRO A 4 20.05 10.21 -6.38
C PRO A 4 19.65 9.55 -7.70
N SER A 5 20.42 8.53 -8.13
CA SER A 5 20.02 7.70 -9.26
C SER A 5 18.67 7.03 -9.01
N ASP A 6 17.97 6.63 -10.07
CA ASP A 6 16.70 5.91 -9.93
C ASP A 6 16.86 4.63 -9.08
N ASP A 7 18.00 3.94 -9.17
CA ASP A 7 18.31 2.80 -8.29
C ASP A 7 18.36 3.18 -6.81
N ALA A 8 18.99 4.31 -6.48
CA ALA A 8 19.04 4.79 -5.10
C ALA A 8 17.65 5.20 -4.60
N LEU A 9 16.85 5.87 -5.43
CA LEU A 9 15.46 6.20 -5.12
C LEU A 9 14.62 4.94 -4.90
N ALA A 10 14.76 3.94 -5.77
CA ALA A 10 14.06 2.67 -5.65
C ALA A 10 14.39 1.94 -4.35
N LEU A 11 15.67 1.90 -3.96
CA LEU A 11 16.11 1.29 -2.70
C LEU A 11 15.59 2.06 -1.49
N ILE A 12 15.65 3.38 -1.51
CA ILE A 12 15.18 4.23 -0.40
C ILE A 12 13.66 4.11 -0.22
N GLN A 13 12.91 4.17 -1.31
CA GLN A 13 11.44 4.13 -1.27
C GLN A 13 10.88 2.71 -1.11
N GLY A 14 11.56 1.72 -1.67
CA GLY A 14 11.18 0.32 -1.59
C GLY A 14 11.73 -0.35 -0.33
N LEU A 15 12.91 -0.95 -0.43
CA LEU A 15 13.51 -1.74 0.66
C LEU A 15 13.76 -0.94 1.92
N GLY A 16 14.14 0.35 1.79
CA GLY A 16 14.36 1.25 2.93
C GLY A 16 13.14 1.40 3.83
N ALA A 17 11.94 1.40 3.25
CA ALA A 17 10.69 1.45 4.01
C ALA A 17 10.17 0.04 4.37
N ALA A 18 10.24 -0.93 3.45
CA ALA A 18 9.63 -2.25 3.61
C ALA A 18 10.36 -3.14 4.61
N VAL A 19 11.70 -3.15 4.63
CA VAL A 19 12.46 -4.00 5.55
C VAL A 19 12.18 -3.65 7.01
N PRO A 20 12.27 -2.38 7.45
CA PRO A 20 11.91 -2.03 8.82
C PRO A 20 10.43 -2.29 9.13
N MET A 21 9.53 -2.03 8.19
CA MET A 21 8.11 -2.32 8.34
C MET A 21 7.87 -3.79 8.71
N VAL A 22 8.53 -4.72 8.02
CA VAL A 22 8.40 -6.18 8.28
C VAL A 22 9.10 -6.58 9.57
N LEU A 23 10.32 -6.12 9.81
CA LEU A 23 11.08 -6.45 11.01
C LEU A 23 10.40 -5.97 12.29
N PHE A 24 9.82 -4.78 12.27
CA PHE A 24 9.15 -4.19 13.43
C PHE A 24 7.68 -4.57 13.56
N SER A 25 7.08 -5.25 12.57
CA SER A 25 5.66 -5.65 12.63
C SER A 25 5.35 -6.54 13.83
N ILE A 26 6.20 -7.53 14.12
CA ILE A 26 6.03 -8.44 15.26
C ILE A 26 6.26 -7.70 16.60
N PRO A 27 7.38 -6.99 16.83
CA PRO A 27 7.56 -6.20 18.05
C PRO A 27 6.42 -5.20 18.30
N ILE A 28 5.95 -4.51 17.26
CA ILE A 28 4.84 -3.57 17.39
C ILE A 28 3.54 -4.30 17.72
N GLY A 29 3.26 -5.44 17.11
CA GLY A 29 2.11 -6.27 17.45
C GLY A 29 2.11 -6.63 18.94
N ILE A 30 3.24 -7.10 19.48
CA ILE A 30 3.40 -7.39 20.90
C ILE A 30 3.18 -6.14 21.77
N LEU A 31 3.66 -4.97 21.33
CA LEU A 31 3.43 -3.72 22.06
C LEU A 31 1.95 -3.31 22.03
N VAL A 32 1.25 -3.48 20.90
CA VAL A 32 -0.19 -3.26 20.76
C VAL A 32 -0.98 -4.14 21.75
N ASP A 33 -0.56 -5.40 21.90
CA ASP A 33 -1.24 -6.35 22.80
C ASP A 33 -0.97 -6.07 24.29
N ARG A 34 0.22 -5.54 24.64
CA ARG A 34 0.67 -5.42 26.03
C ARG A 34 0.63 -4.01 26.59
N ARG A 35 0.59 -2.97 25.76
CA ARG A 35 0.72 -1.57 26.18
C ARG A 35 -0.56 -0.78 25.90
N ASN A 36 -0.59 0.46 26.39
CA ASN A 36 -1.64 1.42 26.06
C ASN A 36 -1.54 1.76 24.56
N ARG A 37 -2.55 1.39 23.79
CA ARG A 37 -2.57 1.51 22.33
C ARG A 37 -2.68 2.95 21.85
N VAL A 38 -3.39 3.81 22.61
CA VAL A 38 -3.49 5.24 22.30
C VAL A 38 -2.11 5.89 22.41
N ARG A 39 -1.39 5.68 23.52
CA ARG A 39 -0.03 6.20 23.70
C ARG A 39 0.93 5.64 22.67
N LEU A 40 0.80 4.37 22.34
CA LEU A 40 1.62 3.73 21.30
C LEU A 40 1.34 4.35 19.93
N THR A 41 0.06 4.59 19.57
CA THR A 41 -0.33 5.24 18.31
C THR A 41 0.26 6.65 18.23
N ILE A 42 0.19 7.43 19.32
CA ILE A 42 0.80 8.77 19.38
C ILE A 42 2.32 8.67 19.17
N GLY A 43 3.02 7.76 19.86
CA GLY A 43 4.47 7.58 19.71
C GLY A 43 4.87 7.18 18.29
N LEU A 44 4.13 6.27 17.66
CA LEU A 44 4.35 5.84 16.28
C LEU A 44 4.06 6.95 15.27
N ALA A 45 3.02 7.76 15.53
CA ALA A 45 2.69 8.90 14.71
C ALA A 45 3.72 10.03 14.84
N LEU A 46 4.26 10.28 16.03
CA LEU A 46 5.41 11.16 16.23
C LEU A 46 6.64 10.65 15.48
N LEU A 47 6.87 9.33 15.46
CA LEU A 47 7.98 8.71 14.78
C LEU A 47 7.93 8.97 13.25
N TRP A 48 6.77 8.80 12.60
CA TRP A 48 6.64 9.10 11.18
C TRP A 48 6.72 10.59 10.88
N THR A 49 6.17 11.43 11.77
CA THR A 49 6.25 12.90 11.64
C THR A 49 7.71 13.36 11.71
N LEU A 50 8.47 12.82 12.68
CA LEU A 50 9.91 13.04 12.77
C LEU A 50 10.66 12.56 11.52
N GLY A 51 10.34 11.37 11.01
CA GLY A 51 10.89 10.84 9.77
C GLY A 51 10.61 11.76 8.56
N THR A 52 9.40 12.32 8.48
CA THR A 52 9.03 13.29 7.43
C THR A 52 9.83 14.58 7.58
N LEU A 53 10.00 15.08 8.81
CA LEU A 53 10.80 16.26 9.09
C LEU A 53 12.29 16.03 8.78
N LEU A 54 12.85 14.88 9.19
CA LEU A 54 14.24 14.52 8.89
C LEU A 54 14.50 14.38 7.39
N THR A 55 13.50 13.97 6.61
CA THR A 55 13.59 13.96 5.14
C THR A 55 13.91 15.36 4.59
N ALA A 56 13.29 16.41 5.14
CA ALA A 56 13.53 17.79 4.73
C ALA A 56 14.97 18.25 4.93
N PHE A 57 15.62 17.77 5.98
CA PHE A 57 16.97 18.18 6.38
C PHE A 57 18.04 17.15 6.03
N ALA A 58 17.70 16.08 5.31
CA ALA A 58 18.66 15.05 4.95
C ALA A 58 19.78 15.60 4.03
N PRO A 59 21.07 15.59 4.46
CA PRO A 59 22.20 16.01 3.65
C PRO A 59 22.77 14.86 2.81
N SER A 60 22.32 13.63 3.04
CA SER A 60 22.84 12.43 2.37
C SER A 60 21.74 11.40 2.13
N ALA A 61 21.97 10.52 1.16
CA ALA A 61 21.08 9.39 0.88
C ALA A 61 20.93 8.45 2.09
N GLY A 62 21.97 8.30 2.90
CA GLY A 62 21.94 7.47 4.12
C GLY A 62 20.94 8.01 5.16
N LEU A 63 20.97 9.33 5.44
CA LEU A 63 19.99 9.92 6.36
C LEU A 63 18.58 9.93 5.76
N LEU A 64 18.46 10.12 4.45
CA LEU A 64 17.18 10.00 3.75
C LEU A 64 16.58 8.60 3.92
N THR A 65 17.41 7.55 3.78
CA THR A 65 16.99 6.16 4.03
C THR A 65 16.55 5.97 5.48
N ALA A 66 17.32 6.44 6.45
CA ALA A 66 16.95 6.35 7.87
C ALA A 66 15.63 7.08 8.17
N ALA A 67 15.42 8.26 7.60
CA ALA A 67 14.15 8.99 7.71
C ALA A 67 12.98 8.18 7.13
N ARG A 68 13.16 7.52 6.00
CA ARG A 68 12.13 6.64 5.39
C ARG A 68 11.85 5.39 6.22
N MET A 69 12.89 4.84 6.89
CA MET A 69 12.69 3.74 7.84
C MET A 69 11.77 4.15 8.99
N LEU A 70 11.97 5.33 9.57
CA LEU A 70 11.10 5.85 10.63
C LEU A 70 9.66 6.03 10.16
N VAL A 71 9.47 6.56 8.94
CA VAL A 71 8.13 6.70 8.34
C VAL A 71 7.48 5.32 8.14
N GLY A 72 8.21 4.33 7.63
CA GLY A 72 7.70 2.97 7.42
C GLY A 72 7.26 2.30 8.72
N ILE A 73 8.09 2.36 9.76
CA ILE A 73 7.78 1.80 11.10
C ILE A 73 6.55 2.50 11.69
N GLY A 74 6.57 3.83 11.70
CA GLY A 74 5.53 4.65 12.32
C GLY A 74 4.16 4.44 11.66
N SER A 75 4.11 4.49 10.33
CA SER A 75 2.84 4.36 9.58
C SER A 75 2.21 2.98 9.72
N THR A 76 3.01 1.92 9.58
CA THR A 76 2.51 0.53 9.69
C THR A 76 2.07 0.21 11.11
N GLY A 77 2.88 0.60 12.10
CA GLY A 77 2.55 0.38 13.50
C GLY A 77 1.29 1.13 13.94
N SER A 78 1.13 2.37 13.48
CA SER A 78 -0.09 3.15 13.79
C SER A 78 -1.34 2.53 13.17
N LEU A 79 -1.26 2.00 11.95
CA LEU A 79 -2.39 1.29 11.34
C LEU A 79 -2.77 0.05 12.16
N THR A 80 -1.80 -0.74 12.60
CA THR A 80 -2.03 -1.93 13.43
C THR A 80 -2.70 -1.54 14.75
N ALA A 81 -2.21 -0.50 15.42
CA ALA A 81 -2.79 -0.01 16.67
C ALA A 81 -4.20 0.58 16.47
N ALA A 82 -4.42 1.32 15.37
CA ALA A 82 -5.73 1.89 15.04
C ALA A 82 -6.78 0.80 14.77
N LEU A 83 -6.42 -0.26 14.06
CA LEU A 83 -7.33 -1.38 13.81
C LEU A 83 -7.70 -2.10 15.11
N SER A 84 -6.73 -2.29 16.02
CA SER A 84 -6.98 -2.86 17.35
C SER A 84 -7.88 -1.96 18.21
N LEU A 85 -7.65 -0.64 18.20
CA LEU A 85 -8.50 0.33 18.90
C LEU A 85 -9.94 0.34 18.36
N CYS A 86 -10.11 0.28 17.03
CA CYS A 86 -11.44 0.23 16.41
C CYS A 86 -12.25 -0.98 16.86
N ALA A 87 -11.60 -2.13 17.08
CA ALA A 87 -12.27 -3.34 17.55
C ALA A 87 -12.89 -3.15 18.94
N ASP A 88 -12.26 -2.36 19.80
CA ASP A 88 -12.72 -2.15 21.18
C ASP A 88 -13.60 -0.90 21.35
N PHE A 89 -13.44 0.12 20.48
CA PHE A 89 -14.33 1.29 20.50
C PHE A 89 -15.73 0.97 19.99
N CYS A 90 -15.88 -0.01 19.09
CA CYS A 90 -17.12 -0.30 18.42
C CYS A 90 -17.76 -1.61 18.91
N ALA A 91 -19.09 -1.65 18.94
CA ALA A 91 -19.81 -2.90 19.12
C ALA A 91 -19.51 -3.86 17.92
N PRO A 92 -19.56 -5.20 18.14
CA PRO A 92 -19.26 -6.18 17.09
C PRO A 92 -20.00 -5.92 15.77
N GLU A 93 -21.27 -5.49 15.84
CA GLU A 93 -22.14 -5.19 14.69
C GLU A 93 -21.68 -3.94 13.91
N GLN A 94 -20.92 -3.04 14.53
CA GLN A 94 -20.46 -1.78 13.96
C GLN A 94 -19.02 -1.84 13.47
N ARG A 95 -18.27 -2.90 13.79
CA ARG A 95 -16.84 -3.04 13.44
C ARG A 95 -16.59 -2.93 11.94
N GLY A 96 -17.45 -3.50 11.12
CA GLY A 96 -17.34 -3.39 9.66
C GLY A 96 -17.35 -1.95 9.18
N ARG A 97 -18.24 -1.10 9.74
CA ARG A 97 -18.31 0.33 9.40
C ARG A 97 -17.08 1.09 9.90
N ALA A 98 -16.59 0.78 11.09
CA ALA A 98 -15.38 1.40 11.63
C ALA A 98 -14.15 1.06 10.79
N MET A 99 -13.98 -0.21 10.41
CA MET A 99 -12.90 -0.63 9.53
C MET A 99 -12.99 0.01 8.14
N LEU A 100 -14.20 0.19 7.61
CA LEU A 100 -14.42 0.93 6.35
C LEU A 100 -13.94 2.38 6.48
N ILE A 101 -14.26 3.08 7.57
CA ILE A 101 -13.83 4.46 7.81
C ILE A 101 -12.30 4.55 7.88
N VAL A 102 -11.63 3.62 8.58
CA VAL A 102 -10.16 3.58 8.65
C VAL A 102 -9.54 3.37 7.26
N ASN A 103 -10.08 2.45 6.48
CA ASN A 103 -9.58 2.19 5.12
C ASN A 103 -9.86 3.36 4.17
N LEU A 104 -11.01 4.01 4.26
CA LEU A 104 -11.30 5.24 3.51
C LEU A 104 -10.36 6.38 3.92
N GLY A 105 -10.08 6.53 5.23
CA GLY A 105 -9.10 7.49 5.73
C GLY A 105 -7.71 7.24 5.17
N LYS A 106 -7.27 5.98 5.10
CA LYS A 106 -6.01 5.59 4.45
C LYS A 106 -5.99 5.96 2.97
N ALA A 107 -7.04 5.62 2.21
CA ALA A 107 -7.12 5.92 0.79
C ALA A 107 -7.15 7.44 0.53
N LEU A 108 -7.91 8.19 1.33
CA LEU A 108 -7.95 9.65 1.29
C LEU A 108 -6.58 10.25 1.63
N GLY A 109 -5.88 9.68 2.63
CA GLY A 109 -4.53 10.10 3.01
C GLY A 109 -3.52 9.94 1.88
N VAL A 110 -3.58 8.86 1.11
CA VAL A 110 -2.74 8.70 -0.10
C VAL A 110 -3.05 9.77 -1.14
N ALA A 111 -4.33 10.00 -1.43
CA ALA A 111 -4.76 11.01 -2.40
C ALA A 111 -4.35 12.43 -1.99
N LEU A 112 -4.59 12.79 -0.72
CA LEU A 112 -4.19 14.07 -0.15
C LEU A 112 -2.66 14.20 -0.11
N GLY A 113 -1.93 13.12 0.15
CA GLY A 113 -0.48 13.10 0.13
C GLY A 113 0.08 13.51 -1.23
N PHE A 114 -0.46 12.97 -2.33
CA PHE A 114 -0.12 13.40 -3.68
C PHE A 114 -0.49 14.87 -3.92
N ALA A 115 -1.75 15.23 -3.68
CA ALA A 115 -2.27 16.57 -3.96
C ALA A 115 -1.53 17.65 -3.15
N LEU A 116 -1.37 17.46 -1.83
CA LEU A 116 -0.70 18.41 -0.96
C LEU A 116 0.78 18.54 -1.31
N THR A 117 1.47 17.44 -1.60
CA THR A 117 2.89 17.49 -1.98
C THR A 117 3.09 18.30 -3.25
N GLY A 118 2.27 18.07 -4.28
CA GLY A 118 2.35 18.83 -5.53
C GLY A 118 1.98 20.30 -5.35
N TRP A 119 0.93 20.60 -4.60
CA TRP A 119 0.50 21.96 -4.33
C TRP A 119 1.53 22.74 -3.51
N LEU A 120 2.06 22.15 -2.43
CA LEU A 120 3.10 22.78 -1.61
C LEU A 120 4.39 23.00 -2.41
N PHE A 121 4.76 22.04 -3.26
CA PHE A 121 5.91 22.18 -4.14
C PHE A 121 5.74 23.35 -5.09
N GLY A 122 4.59 23.47 -5.75
CA GLY A 122 4.27 24.60 -6.64
C GLY A 122 4.27 25.94 -5.90
N LEU A 123 3.60 25.99 -4.73
CA LEU A 123 3.57 27.18 -3.89
C LEU A 123 4.97 27.68 -3.53
N LEU A 124 5.88 26.77 -3.18
CA LEU A 124 7.25 27.11 -2.78
C LEU A 124 8.18 27.38 -3.97
N THR A 125 7.77 26.99 -5.18
CA THR A 125 8.50 27.29 -6.42
C THR A 125 8.11 28.65 -6.96
N ASP A 126 6.80 28.98 -6.94
CA ASP A 126 6.24 30.19 -7.58
C ASP A 126 6.29 31.42 -6.65
N PHE A 127 6.24 31.21 -5.35
CA PHE A 127 6.30 32.30 -4.36
C PHE A 127 7.60 32.26 -3.55
N SER A 128 8.13 33.45 -3.23
CA SER A 128 9.25 33.55 -2.31
C SER A 128 8.89 32.89 -0.99
N ALA A 129 9.63 31.85 -0.63
CA ALA A 129 9.39 31.13 0.61
C ALA A 129 9.45 32.07 1.82
N PRO A 130 8.58 31.92 2.84
CA PRO A 130 8.68 32.70 4.08
C PRO A 130 10.11 32.68 4.63
N GLY A 131 10.55 33.74 5.29
CA GLY A 131 11.95 33.91 5.71
C GLY A 131 12.55 32.72 6.47
N TRP A 132 11.75 31.96 7.26
CA TRP A 132 12.14 30.77 7.98
C TRP A 132 12.29 29.51 7.09
N LEU A 133 11.78 29.53 5.85
CA LEU A 133 12.01 28.54 4.81
C LEU A 133 12.97 29.05 3.72
N ALA A 134 13.40 30.30 3.81
CA ALA A 134 14.30 30.91 2.83
C ALA A 134 15.60 30.12 2.74
N GLY A 135 15.99 29.75 1.52
CA GLY A 135 17.19 28.95 1.26
C GLY A 135 16.98 27.43 1.25
N LEU A 136 15.78 26.93 1.58
CA LEU A 136 15.46 25.52 1.38
C LEU A 136 14.96 25.27 -0.05
N ALA A 137 15.42 24.18 -0.66
CA ALA A 137 14.83 23.72 -1.92
C ALA A 137 13.32 23.47 -1.75
N PRO A 138 12.48 23.71 -2.79
CA PRO A 138 11.00 23.57 -2.68
C PRO A 138 10.53 22.24 -2.11
N TRP A 139 11.16 21.13 -2.51
CA TRP A 139 10.82 19.80 -1.99
C TRP A 139 11.12 19.64 -0.49
N ARG A 140 12.17 20.28 0.03
CA ARG A 140 12.51 20.30 1.47
C ARG A 140 11.47 21.09 2.26
N GLY A 141 11.14 22.29 1.78
CA GLY A 141 10.08 23.10 2.35
C GLY A 141 8.74 22.39 2.38
N ALA A 142 8.36 21.67 1.31
CA ALA A 142 7.16 20.87 1.26
C ALA A 142 7.15 19.79 2.36
N HIS A 143 8.27 19.09 2.62
CA HIS A 143 8.36 18.10 3.70
C HIS A 143 8.28 18.73 5.10
N VAL A 144 8.81 19.93 5.31
CA VAL A 144 8.63 20.67 6.58
C VAL A 144 7.15 20.97 6.82
N LEU A 145 6.44 21.47 5.81
CA LEU A 145 5.02 21.79 5.92
C LEU A 145 4.18 20.51 6.11
N LEU A 146 4.49 19.43 5.42
CA LEU A 146 3.83 18.13 5.60
C LEU A 146 4.06 17.58 7.01
N ALA A 147 5.26 17.73 7.58
CA ALA A 147 5.54 17.34 8.95
C ALA A 147 4.73 18.20 9.95
N ALA A 148 4.60 19.49 9.70
CA ALA A 148 3.77 20.40 10.52
C ALA A 148 2.28 20.01 10.45
N ILE A 149 1.75 19.73 9.25
CA ILE A 149 0.37 19.24 9.08
C ILE A 149 0.19 17.91 9.81
N SER A 150 1.13 16.98 9.68
CA SER A 150 1.10 15.70 10.41
C SER A 150 1.08 15.91 11.92
N ALA A 151 1.92 16.83 12.45
CA ALA A 151 1.94 17.17 13.87
C ALA A 151 0.60 17.76 14.33
N LEU A 152 -0.05 18.63 13.54
CA LEU A 152 -1.39 19.16 13.84
C LEU A 152 -2.43 18.05 13.87
N CYS A 153 -2.38 17.08 12.96
CA CYS A 153 -3.26 15.92 12.93
C CYS A 153 -3.08 14.98 14.15
N LEU A 154 -1.98 15.10 14.89
CA LEU A 154 -1.80 14.36 16.13
C LEU A 154 -2.56 14.94 17.32
N LEU A 155 -2.90 16.23 17.28
CA LEU A 155 -3.56 16.91 18.42
C LEU A 155 -4.86 16.22 18.88
N PRO A 156 -5.77 15.78 17.99
CA PRO A 156 -6.96 15.04 18.42
C PRO A 156 -6.66 13.74 19.14
N LEU A 157 -5.54 13.05 18.82
CA LEU A 157 -5.16 11.80 19.49
C LEU A 157 -4.80 12.01 20.95
N LEU A 158 -4.37 13.21 21.35
CA LEU A 158 -4.03 13.54 22.74
C LEU A 158 -5.26 13.53 23.65
N PHE A 159 -6.46 13.73 23.10
CA PHE A 159 -7.74 13.69 23.81
C PHE A 159 -8.38 12.31 23.82
N LEU A 160 -7.82 11.36 23.06
CA LEU A 160 -8.34 10.00 22.98
C LEU A 160 -8.00 9.23 24.25
N ARG A 161 -8.99 8.55 24.82
CA ARG A 161 -8.81 7.69 25.98
C ARG A 161 -8.70 6.24 25.54
N GLU A 162 -7.82 5.48 26.21
CA GLU A 162 -7.69 4.04 25.98
C GLU A 162 -9.00 3.34 26.33
N PRO A 163 -9.65 2.61 25.41
CA PRO A 163 -10.83 1.81 25.73
C PRO A 163 -10.43 0.58 26.54
N GLU A 164 -11.36 0.08 27.35
CA GLU A 164 -11.22 -1.23 27.97
C GLU A 164 -11.13 -2.32 26.89
N ARG A 165 -10.24 -3.29 27.08
CA ARG A 165 -10.10 -4.43 26.18
C ARG A 165 -11.30 -5.36 26.35
N ARG A 166 -12.13 -5.48 25.33
CA ARG A 166 -13.41 -6.21 25.41
C ARG A 166 -13.28 -7.71 25.13
N GLU A 167 -12.30 -8.12 24.37
CA GLU A 167 -12.10 -9.51 23.95
C GLU A 167 -10.67 -9.94 24.28
N VAL A 168 -10.42 -10.19 25.56
CA VAL A 168 -9.21 -10.90 26.00
C VAL A 168 -9.57 -12.38 25.99
N GLU A 169 -9.80 -12.95 24.80
CA GLU A 169 -9.71 -14.40 24.70
C GLU A 169 -8.24 -14.75 24.84
N ALA A 170 -7.96 -15.70 25.77
CA ALA A 170 -6.64 -16.29 25.90
C ALA A 170 -6.16 -16.64 24.48
N SER A 171 -4.95 -16.21 24.14
CA SER A 171 -4.28 -16.57 22.88
C SER A 171 -4.65 -18.00 22.53
N PRO A 172 -5.13 -18.28 21.33
CA PRO A 172 -5.29 -19.67 20.94
C PRO A 172 -3.91 -20.33 21.10
N ASP A 173 -3.78 -21.19 22.09
CA ASP A 173 -2.56 -21.92 22.41
C ASP A 173 -2.19 -22.96 21.33
N ALA A 174 -2.66 -22.75 20.11
CA ALA A 174 -2.23 -23.57 18.99
C ALA A 174 -0.75 -23.23 18.71
N PRO A 175 0.18 -24.16 18.96
CA PRO A 175 1.59 -23.92 18.69
C PRO A 175 1.77 -23.44 17.27
N PHE A 176 2.53 -22.37 17.05
CA PHE A 176 2.82 -21.78 15.72
C PHE A 176 3.12 -22.86 14.66
N ARG A 177 3.81 -23.96 15.07
CA ARG A 177 4.12 -25.09 14.20
C ARG A 177 2.88 -25.79 13.65
N ILE A 178 1.81 -25.92 14.44
CA ILE A 178 0.56 -26.59 14.01
C ILE A 178 -0.14 -25.72 12.98
N VAL A 179 -0.28 -24.43 13.26
CA VAL A 179 -0.92 -23.47 12.33
C VAL A 179 -0.11 -23.33 11.04
N ALA A 180 1.22 -23.28 11.14
CA ALA A 180 2.09 -23.26 9.97
C ALA A 180 1.99 -24.55 9.13
N ALA A 181 1.90 -25.73 9.77
CA ALA A 181 1.71 -27.01 9.09
C ALA A 181 0.36 -27.06 8.36
N GLU A 182 -0.71 -26.54 8.97
CA GLU A 182 -2.05 -26.47 8.39
C GLU A 182 -2.08 -25.54 7.18
N LEU A 183 -1.42 -24.37 7.27
CA LEU A 183 -1.26 -23.47 6.12
C LEU A 183 -0.45 -24.11 5.00
N TRP A 184 0.61 -24.86 5.36
CA TRP A 184 1.41 -25.60 4.40
C TRP A 184 0.61 -26.71 3.71
N ALA A 185 -0.28 -27.39 4.42
CA ALA A 185 -1.18 -28.37 3.83
C ALA A 185 -2.08 -27.76 2.74
N ARG A 186 -2.43 -26.47 2.89
CA ARG A 186 -3.25 -25.70 1.92
C ARG A 186 -2.44 -24.92 0.88
N ARG A 187 -1.13 -25.14 0.80
CA ARG A 187 -0.23 -24.40 -0.12
C ARG A 187 -0.64 -24.45 -1.59
N SER A 188 -1.33 -25.51 -2.00
CA SER A 188 -1.81 -25.66 -3.38
C SER A 188 -2.81 -24.58 -3.78
N PHE A 189 -3.58 -24.06 -2.81
CA PHE A 189 -4.52 -22.96 -2.99
C PHE A 189 -3.90 -21.61 -2.58
N LEU A 190 -3.32 -21.54 -1.37
CA LEU A 190 -2.78 -20.30 -0.81
C LEU A 190 -1.56 -19.79 -1.57
N GLY A 191 -0.70 -20.67 -2.08
CA GLY A 191 0.47 -20.27 -2.84
C GLY A 191 0.13 -19.46 -4.08
N PRO A 192 -0.72 -19.98 -5.00
CA PRO A 192 -1.18 -19.20 -6.15
C PRO A 192 -1.97 -17.94 -5.76
N LEU A 193 -2.82 -18.01 -4.73
CA LEU A 193 -3.57 -16.85 -4.26
C LEU A 193 -2.64 -15.70 -3.81
N PHE A 194 -1.62 -16.03 -3.01
CA PHE A 194 -0.63 -15.07 -2.53
C PHE A 194 0.25 -14.56 -3.66
N ALA A 195 0.74 -15.46 -4.53
CA ALA A 195 1.55 -15.06 -5.68
C ALA A 195 0.79 -14.07 -6.58
N GLY A 196 -0.50 -14.34 -6.85
CA GLY A 196 -1.36 -13.44 -7.61
C GLY A 196 -1.51 -12.06 -6.97
N GLN A 197 -1.81 -12.01 -5.68
CA GLN A 197 -2.01 -10.73 -4.99
C GLN A 197 -0.70 -9.97 -4.75
N VAL A 198 0.40 -10.66 -4.46
CA VAL A 198 1.73 -10.01 -4.36
C VAL A 198 2.13 -9.39 -5.70
N ALA A 199 1.87 -10.07 -6.80
CA ALA A 199 2.12 -9.54 -8.15
C ALA A 199 1.29 -8.28 -8.44
N VAL A 200 0.00 -8.24 -8.04
CA VAL A 200 -0.82 -7.01 -8.11
C VAL A 200 -0.20 -5.90 -7.28
N VAL A 201 0.17 -6.18 -6.02
CA VAL A 201 0.81 -5.16 -5.15
C VAL A 201 2.10 -4.65 -5.78
N MET A 202 2.90 -5.51 -6.40
CA MET A 202 4.12 -5.10 -7.14
C MET A 202 3.78 -4.11 -8.26
N ALA A 203 2.76 -4.39 -9.07
CA ALA A 203 2.34 -3.52 -10.17
C ALA A 203 1.85 -2.16 -9.65
N ASP A 204 0.99 -2.16 -8.63
CA ASP A 204 0.42 -0.93 -8.04
C ASP A 204 1.50 -0.06 -7.39
N VAL A 205 2.42 -0.66 -6.65
CA VAL A 205 3.52 0.07 -5.99
C VAL A 205 4.49 0.62 -7.02
N ALA A 206 4.88 -0.18 -8.03
CA ALA A 206 5.74 0.30 -9.11
C ALA A 206 5.10 1.48 -9.83
N ALA A 207 3.80 1.40 -10.16
CA ALA A 207 3.08 2.51 -10.79
C ALA A 207 3.04 3.74 -9.89
N THR A 208 2.73 3.58 -8.61
CA THR A 208 2.65 4.69 -7.65
C THR A 208 4.00 5.42 -7.50
N VAL A 209 5.10 4.69 -7.48
CA VAL A 209 6.45 5.27 -7.33
C VAL A 209 6.90 5.94 -8.62
N TRP A 210 6.68 5.30 -9.78
CA TRP A 210 7.28 5.72 -11.03
C TRP A 210 6.37 6.59 -11.92
N VAL A 211 5.08 6.73 -11.61
CA VAL A 211 4.17 7.60 -12.39
C VAL A 211 4.62 9.06 -12.41
N ALA A 212 5.14 9.58 -11.29
CA ALA A 212 5.62 10.95 -11.22
C ALA A 212 6.87 11.20 -12.07
N PRO A 213 7.94 10.36 -12.00
CA PRO A 213 9.05 10.43 -12.95
C PRO A 213 8.63 10.33 -14.41
N VAL A 214 7.74 9.41 -14.80
CA VAL A 214 7.23 9.28 -16.17
C VAL A 214 6.51 10.57 -16.61
N LEU A 215 5.58 11.10 -15.80
CA LEU A 215 4.89 12.34 -16.13
C LEU A 215 5.83 13.53 -16.26
N SER A 216 6.89 13.57 -15.45
CA SER A 216 7.85 14.69 -15.51
C SER A 216 8.85 14.55 -16.65
N ARG A 217 9.34 13.36 -16.95
CA ARG A 217 10.40 13.13 -17.95
C ARG A 217 9.82 13.05 -19.38
N ASP A 218 8.74 12.28 -19.57
CA ASP A 218 8.24 11.96 -20.89
C ASP A 218 7.17 12.96 -21.35
N PHE A 219 6.43 13.56 -20.41
CA PHE A 219 5.40 14.57 -20.72
C PHE A 219 5.79 16.00 -20.31
N GLY A 220 6.95 16.20 -19.66
CA GLY A 220 7.43 17.53 -19.26
C GLY A 220 6.57 18.23 -18.20
N LEU A 221 5.71 17.48 -17.48
CA LEU A 221 4.80 18.06 -16.50
C LEU A 221 5.51 18.33 -15.16
N GLN A 222 5.17 19.46 -14.55
CA GLN A 222 5.62 19.80 -13.21
C GLN A 222 4.74 19.10 -12.14
N PRO A 223 5.27 18.76 -10.95
CA PRO A 223 4.52 18.07 -9.90
C PRO A 223 3.17 18.72 -9.55
N GLN A 224 3.09 20.04 -9.50
CA GLN A 224 1.85 20.78 -9.24
C GLN A 224 0.76 20.59 -10.31
N GLN A 225 1.15 20.23 -11.54
CA GLN A 225 0.21 20.04 -12.66
C GLN A 225 -0.45 18.64 -12.62
N PHE A 226 0.20 17.64 -12.04
CA PHE A 226 -0.33 16.27 -12.06
C PHE A 226 -0.69 15.70 -10.69
N ALA A 227 -0.06 16.12 -9.61
CA ALA A 227 -0.22 15.45 -8.31
C ALA A 227 -1.67 15.47 -7.81
N GLY A 228 -2.40 16.54 -8.04
CA GLY A 228 -3.81 16.67 -7.64
C GLY A 228 -4.72 15.66 -8.34
N TRP A 229 -4.66 15.59 -9.67
CA TRP A 229 -5.51 14.66 -10.40
C TRP A 229 -5.05 13.20 -10.29
N VAL A 230 -3.75 12.92 -10.13
CA VAL A 230 -3.24 11.55 -9.83
C VAL A 230 -3.80 11.08 -8.49
N GLY A 231 -3.74 11.91 -7.45
CA GLY A 231 -4.30 11.59 -6.15
C GLY A 231 -5.82 11.34 -6.21
N ALA A 232 -6.56 12.21 -6.88
CA ALA A 232 -8.01 12.05 -7.07
C ALA A 232 -8.36 10.78 -7.86
N LEU A 233 -7.59 10.47 -8.91
CA LEU A 233 -7.73 9.25 -9.70
C LEU A 233 -7.54 8.00 -8.84
N MET A 234 -6.45 7.92 -8.08
CA MET A 234 -6.15 6.78 -7.21
C MET A 234 -7.23 6.58 -6.14
N PHE A 235 -7.72 7.67 -5.55
CA PHE A 235 -8.82 7.60 -4.58
C PHE A 235 -10.12 7.10 -5.21
N GLY A 236 -10.54 7.75 -6.32
CA GLY A 236 -11.79 7.41 -6.99
C GLY A 236 -11.81 5.97 -7.50
N THR A 237 -10.73 5.56 -8.18
CA THR A 237 -10.61 4.17 -8.69
C THR A 237 -10.48 3.14 -7.57
N GLY A 238 -9.82 3.50 -6.46
CA GLY A 238 -9.75 2.66 -5.26
C GLY A 238 -11.13 2.42 -4.65
N VAL A 239 -11.94 3.47 -4.50
CA VAL A 239 -13.33 3.35 -3.98
C VAL A 239 -14.21 2.54 -4.92
N VAL A 240 -14.21 2.88 -6.22
CA VAL A 240 -15.00 2.16 -7.23
C VAL A 240 -14.56 0.69 -7.30
N GLY A 241 -13.25 0.43 -7.31
CA GLY A 241 -12.71 -0.92 -7.33
C GLY A 241 -13.09 -1.73 -6.09
N ALA A 242 -13.09 -1.13 -4.91
CA ALA A 242 -13.55 -1.80 -3.68
C ALA A 242 -15.05 -2.18 -3.76
N VAL A 243 -15.90 -1.29 -4.27
CA VAL A 243 -17.33 -1.59 -4.47
C VAL A 243 -17.52 -2.73 -5.48
N LEU A 244 -16.85 -2.65 -6.62
CA LEU A 244 -16.92 -3.71 -7.66
C LEU A 244 -16.37 -5.04 -7.14
N GLY A 245 -15.28 -4.99 -6.35
CA GLY A 245 -14.71 -6.16 -5.69
C GLY A 245 -15.68 -6.83 -4.73
N GLY A 246 -16.36 -6.04 -3.90
CA GLY A 246 -17.42 -6.54 -3.00
C GLY A 246 -18.57 -7.21 -3.75
N ILE A 247 -19.13 -6.51 -4.74
CA ILE A 247 -20.22 -7.03 -5.57
C ILE A 247 -19.79 -8.34 -6.26
N SER A 248 -18.60 -8.38 -6.85
CA SER A 248 -18.11 -9.57 -7.55
C SER A 248 -17.87 -10.76 -6.62
N ALA A 249 -17.36 -10.51 -5.40
CA ALA A 249 -17.17 -11.53 -4.38
C ALA A 249 -18.51 -12.12 -3.92
N ASP A 250 -19.51 -11.27 -3.66
CA ASP A 250 -20.86 -11.68 -3.27
C ASP A 250 -21.55 -12.50 -4.36
N MET A 251 -21.46 -12.05 -5.62
CA MET A 251 -22.00 -12.78 -6.77
C MET A 251 -21.31 -14.13 -6.95
N GLY A 252 -19.98 -14.15 -6.81
CA GLY A 252 -19.18 -15.37 -6.88
C GLY A 252 -19.54 -16.38 -5.79
N GLN A 253 -19.78 -15.91 -4.57
CA GLN A 253 -20.19 -16.73 -3.44
C GLN A 253 -21.61 -17.29 -3.65
N LYS A 254 -22.56 -16.47 -4.10
CA LYS A 254 -23.94 -16.88 -4.42
C LYS A 254 -24.01 -17.92 -5.54
N SER A 255 -23.06 -17.91 -6.46
CA SER A 255 -23.02 -18.85 -7.58
C SER A 255 -22.78 -20.31 -7.15
N ARG A 256 -22.33 -20.54 -5.92
CA ARG A 256 -21.97 -21.86 -5.35
C ARG A 256 -20.97 -22.66 -6.21
N ARG A 257 -20.34 -22.03 -7.21
CA ARG A 257 -19.30 -22.67 -8.01
C ARG A 257 -17.99 -22.70 -7.24
N ARG A 258 -17.26 -23.81 -7.35
CA ARG A 258 -15.91 -23.94 -6.78
C ARG A 258 -15.03 -22.78 -7.25
N GLY A 259 -14.47 -22.02 -6.31
CA GLY A 259 -13.64 -20.85 -6.62
C GLY A 259 -14.38 -19.65 -7.22
N GLY A 260 -15.72 -19.68 -7.33
CA GLY A 260 -16.52 -18.60 -7.92
C GLY A 260 -16.24 -17.23 -7.30
N ILE A 261 -15.92 -17.18 -6.01
CA ILE A 261 -15.55 -15.96 -5.29
C ILE A 261 -14.32 -15.25 -5.90
N LEU A 262 -13.40 -16.00 -6.53
CA LEU A 262 -12.19 -15.45 -7.14
C LEU A 262 -12.38 -14.99 -8.60
N LEU A 263 -13.56 -15.21 -9.19
CA LEU A 263 -13.82 -14.84 -10.59
C LEU A 263 -13.57 -13.35 -10.85
N GLY A 264 -14.01 -12.49 -9.92
CA GLY A 264 -13.76 -11.04 -10.01
C GLY A 264 -12.27 -10.69 -10.01
N ALA A 265 -11.47 -11.40 -9.22
CA ALA A 265 -10.01 -11.20 -9.21
C ALA A 265 -9.35 -11.67 -10.52
N VAL A 266 -9.80 -12.78 -11.09
CA VAL A 266 -9.29 -13.27 -12.39
C VAL A 266 -9.61 -12.28 -13.51
N ILE A 267 -10.84 -11.77 -13.58
CA ILE A 267 -11.25 -10.79 -14.59
C ILE A 267 -10.46 -9.49 -14.42
N ALA A 268 -10.37 -8.96 -13.19
CA ALA A 268 -9.63 -7.74 -12.92
C ALA A 268 -8.15 -7.88 -13.24
N ALA A 269 -7.51 -8.99 -12.85
CA ALA A 269 -6.11 -9.26 -13.21
C ALA A 269 -5.91 -9.34 -14.73
N GLY A 270 -6.84 -9.96 -15.46
CA GLY A 270 -6.80 -10.00 -16.93
C GLY A 270 -6.88 -8.63 -17.59
N ILE A 271 -7.78 -7.75 -17.09
CA ILE A 271 -7.89 -6.35 -17.54
C ILE A 271 -6.64 -5.56 -17.13
N GLY A 272 -6.04 -5.87 -16.00
CA GLY A 272 -4.80 -5.25 -15.52
C GLY A 272 -3.61 -5.43 -16.47
N VAL A 273 -3.56 -6.53 -17.24
CA VAL A 273 -2.45 -6.78 -18.17
C VAL A 273 -2.32 -5.68 -19.24
N PRO A 274 -3.33 -5.38 -20.06
CA PRO A 274 -3.24 -4.27 -21.02
C PRO A 274 -3.18 -2.91 -20.30
N ALA A 275 -3.79 -2.74 -19.14
CA ALA A 275 -3.74 -1.49 -18.40
C ALA A 275 -2.34 -1.17 -17.88
N ALA A 276 -1.50 -2.18 -17.65
CA ALA A 276 -0.09 -2.00 -17.25
C ALA A 276 0.78 -1.34 -18.33
N LEU A 277 0.28 -1.21 -19.57
CA LEU A 277 0.92 -0.43 -20.63
C LEU A 277 0.73 1.09 -20.46
N PHE A 278 0.16 1.58 -19.36
CA PHE A 278 -0.11 2.99 -19.11
C PHE A 278 1.09 3.92 -19.32
N PRO A 279 2.36 3.52 -19.00
CA PRO A 279 3.50 4.42 -19.20
C PRO A 279 3.80 4.72 -20.68
N LEU A 280 3.36 3.82 -21.59
CA LEU A 280 3.60 3.93 -23.03
C LEU A 280 2.45 4.65 -23.77
N MET A 281 1.46 5.19 -23.06
CA MET A 281 0.35 5.90 -23.69
C MET A 281 0.85 7.19 -24.34
N PRO A 282 0.38 7.53 -25.55
CA PRO A 282 0.86 8.70 -26.28
C PRO A 282 0.35 10.03 -25.73
N SER A 283 -0.55 10.01 -24.75
CA SER A 283 -1.14 11.21 -24.15
C SER A 283 -1.33 11.05 -22.65
N VAL A 284 -1.30 12.18 -21.94
CA VAL A 284 -1.58 12.24 -20.48
C VAL A 284 -2.95 11.65 -20.15
N THR A 285 -3.96 11.93 -20.98
CA THR A 285 -5.31 11.36 -20.79
C THR A 285 -5.31 9.85 -20.95
N GLY A 286 -4.63 9.31 -21.95
CA GLY A 286 -4.49 7.86 -22.15
C GLY A 286 -3.78 7.22 -20.97
N LEU A 287 -2.68 7.83 -20.51
CA LEU A 287 -1.96 7.38 -19.31
C LEU A 287 -2.88 7.40 -18.09
N ALA A 288 -3.61 8.47 -17.85
CA ALA A 288 -4.52 8.58 -16.71
C ALA A 288 -5.63 7.51 -16.73
N VAL A 289 -6.24 7.25 -17.89
CA VAL A 289 -7.27 6.22 -18.05
C VAL A 289 -6.69 4.83 -17.78
N ALA A 290 -5.56 4.49 -18.40
CA ALA A 290 -4.95 3.17 -18.24
C ALA A 290 -4.45 2.96 -16.80
N LEU A 291 -3.81 3.96 -16.18
CA LEU A 291 -3.43 3.94 -14.77
C LEU A 291 -4.66 3.78 -13.86
N GLY A 292 -5.73 4.51 -14.14
CA GLY A 292 -6.98 4.40 -13.37
C GLY A 292 -7.60 3.00 -13.45
N VAL A 293 -7.62 2.41 -14.64
CA VAL A 293 -8.09 1.03 -14.84
C VAL A 293 -7.21 0.05 -14.06
N MET A 294 -5.88 0.20 -14.12
CA MET A 294 -4.95 -0.66 -13.40
C MET A 294 -5.15 -0.56 -11.87
N SER A 295 -5.21 0.65 -11.32
CA SER A 295 -5.45 0.87 -9.87
C SER A 295 -6.82 0.35 -9.42
N MET A 296 -7.85 0.50 -10.25
CA MET A 296 -9.18 -0.07 -9.99
C MET A 296 -9.12 -1.60 -9.93
N CYS A 297 -8.42 -2.24 -10.88
CA CYS A 297 -8.22 -3.70 -10.88
C CYS A 297 -7.46 -4.17 -9.62
N GLY A 298 -6.45 -3.42 -9.18
CA GLY A 298 -5.75 -3.67 -7.92
C GLY A 298 -6.68 -3.65 -6.71
N ALA A 299 -7.55 -2.65 -6.63
CA ALA A 299 -8.54 -2.54 -5.56
C ALA A 299 -9.58 -3.68 -5.58
N VAL A 300 -10.06 -4.07 -6.76
CA VAL A 300 -10.97 -5.23 -6.94
C VAL A 300 -10.31 -6.50 -6.42
N THR A 301 -9.08 -6.80 -6.88
CA THR A 301 -8.38 -8.02 -6.48
C THR A 301 -8.08 -8.03 -4.98
N GLY A 302 -7.64 -6.92 -4.41
CA GLY A 302 -7.36 -6.78 -3.00
C GLY A 302 -8.57 -7.10 -2.12
N LEU A 303 -9.74 -6.57 -2.48
CA LEU A 303 -10.97 -6.85 -1.74
C LEU A 303 -11.43 -8.30 -1.92
N VAL A 304 -11.45 -8.81 -3.16
CA VAL A 304 -11.84 -10.21 -3.44
C VAL A 304 -10.95 -11.19 -2.68
N VAL A 305 -9.63 -10.99 -2.66
CA VAL A 305 -8.69 -11.84 -1.90
C VAL A 305 -8.95 -11.75 -0.40
N SER A 306 -9.19 -10.55 0.13
CA SER A 306 -9.53 -10.37 1.54
C SER A 306 -10.80 -11.14 1.93
N VAL A 307 -11.85 -11.04 1.11
CA VAL A 307 -13.09 -11.79 1.33
C VAL A 307 -12.85 -13.30 1.17
N ALA A 308 -12.09 -13.73 0.17
CA ALA A 308 -11.79 -15.15 -0.04
C ALA A 308 -11.04 -15.75 1.16
N LEU A 309 -10.07 -15.03 1.74
CA LEU A 309 -9.36 -15.47 2.94
C LEU A 309 -10.29 -15.58 4.16
N THR A 310 -11.27 -14.69 4.28
CA THR A 310 -12.22 -14.75 5.41
C THR A 310 -13.28 -15.83 5.26
N VAL A 311 -13.67 -16.18 4.04
CA VAL A 311 -14.72 -17.17 3.75
C VAL A 311 -14.17 -18.60 3.63
N LEU A 312 -13.00 -18.75 2.99
CA LEU A 312 -12.44 -20.06 2.64
C LEU A 312 -11.48 -20.63 3.71
N LEU A 313 -11.10 -19.80 4.71
CA LEU A 313 -10.24 -20.26 5.80
C LEU A 313 -10.97 -20.33 7.13
N PRO A 314 -10.71 -21.36 7.95
CA PRO A 314 -11.14 -21.42 9.34
C PRO A 314 -10.66 -20.20 10.14
N ASN A 315 -11.42 -19.82 11.16
CA ASN A 315 -11.11 -18.62 11.98
C ASN A 315 -9.71 -18.69 12.60
N GLU A 316 -9.30 -19.87 13.05
CA GLU A 316 -8.03 -20.12 13.74
C GLU A 316 -6.81 -19.86 12.84
N LEU A 317 -6.97 -19.99 11.52
CA LEU A 317 -5.89 -19.82 10.53
C LEU A 317 -5.84 -18.41 9.93
N ARG A 318 -6.93 -17.64 10.02
CA ARG A 318 -7.07 -16.34 9.33
C ARG A 318 -6.01 -15.33 9.76
N GLY A 319 -5.79 -15.17 11.05
CA GLY A 319 -4.86 -14.20 11.60
C GLY A 319 -3.44 -14.40 11.10
N LEU A 320 -2.92 -15.64 11.25
CA LEU A 320 -1.58 -15.97 10.79
C LEU A 320 -1.45 -15.90 9.26
N CYS A 321 -2.47 -16.34 8.53
CA CYS A 321 -2.50 -16.29 7.07
C CYS A 321 -2.44 -14.85 6.56
N ILE A 322 -3.27 -13.95 7.13
CA ILE A 322 -3.28 -12.52 6.78
C ILE A 322 -1.94 -11.87 7.18
N GLY A 323 -1.41 -12.20 8.36
CA GLY A 323 -0.11 -11.70 8.81
C GLY A 323 1.03 -12.13 7.89
N ALA A 324 1.09 -13.41 7.51
CA ALA A 324 2.07 -13.92 6.56
C ALA A 324 1.93 -13.25 5.18
N PHE A 325 0.70 -13.06 4.71
CA PHE A 325 0.43 -12.35 3.46
C PHE A 325 0.94 -10.90 3.51
N ILE A 326 0.63 -10.15 4.57
CA ILE A 326 1.07 -8.75 4.73
C ILE A 326 2.60 -8.68 4.75
N ALA A 327 3.29 -9.60 5.43
CA ALA A 327 4.75 -9.64 5.48
C ALA A 327 5.35 -9.92 4.10
N ILE A 328 4.83 -10.91 3.37
CA ILE A 328 5.30 -11.26 2.02
C ILE A 328 5.00 -10.12 1.03
N ALA A 329 3.78 -9.59 1.04
CA ALA A 329 3.38 -8.49 0.18
C ALA A 329 4.16 -7.20 0.51
N GLY A 330 4.44 -6.95 1.79
CA GLY A 330 5.26 -5.85 2.24
C GLY A 330 6.68 -5.93 1.69
N LEU A 331 7.35 -7.07 1.90
CA LEU A 331 8.74 -7.23 1.50
C LEU A 331 8.90 -7.29 -0.03
N ILE A 332 8.10 -8.11 -0.71
CA ILE A 332 8.20 -8.33 -2.14
C ILE A 332 7.48 -7.21 -2.90
N GLY A 333 6.23 -6.94 -2.56
CA GLY A 333 5.42 -5.95 -3.26
C GLY A 333 5.94 -4.53 -3.08
N PHE A 334 6.05 -4.06 -1.83
CA PHE A 334 6.53 -2.71 -1.55
C PHE A 334 8.06 -2.60 -1.65
N GLY A 335 8.80 -3.62 -1.18
CA GLY A 335 10.25 -3.56 -1.10
C GLY A 335 10.94 -3.68 -2.44
N LEU A 336 10.62 -4.72 -3.20
CA LEU A 336 11.35 -5.06 -4.43
C LEU A 336 10.78 -4.41 -5.69
N ALA A 337 9.49 -4.09 -5.74
CA ALA A 337 8.85 -3.63 -6.97
C ALA A 337 9.53 -2.39 -7.60
N PRO A 338 9.81 -1.31 -6.88
CA PRO A 338 10.49 -0.16 -7.46
C PRO A 338 11.88 -0.49 -7.99
N TRP A 339 12.63 -1.33 -7.27
CA TRP A 339 13.99 -1.72 -7.63
C TRP A 339 14.03 -2.64 -8.87
N VAL A 340 13.06 -3.56 -9.01
CA VAL A 340 12.97 -4.42 -10.21
C VAL A 340 12.80 -3.57 -11.46
N VAL A 341 11.97 -2.51 -11.40
CA VAL A 341 11.78 -1.61 -12.55
C VAL A 341 13.09 -0.93 -12.93
N THR A 342 13.86 -0.42 -11.99
CA THR A 342 15.14 0.24 -12.30
C THR A 342 16.19 -0.73 -12.82
N ARG A 343 16.21 -1.98 -12.32
CA ARG A 343 17.10 -3.02 -12.87
C ARG A 343 16.76 -3.36 -14.31
N VAL A 344 15.49 -3.48 -14.63
CA VAL A 344 15.04 -3.71 -16.01
C VAL A 344 15.37 -2.49 -16.88
N SER A 345 15.13 -1.29 -16.41
CA SER A 345 15.47 -0.03 -17.10
C SER A 345 16.99 0.04 -17.41
N ALA A 346 17.83 -0.29 -16.43
CA ALA A 346 19.28 -0.33 -16.60
C ALA A 346 19.72 -1.35 -17.66
N LEU A 347 19.08 -2.53 -17.73
CA LEU A 347 19.34 -3.55 -18.75
C LEU A 347 18.85 -3.13 -20.14
N MET A 348 17.84 -2.28 -20.23
CA MET A 348 17.27 -1.79 -21.50
C MET A 348 18.00 -0.56 -22.07
N GLY A 349 18.88 0.09 -21.30
CA GLY A 349 19.65 1.23 -21.79
C GLY A 349 19.71 2.42 -20.81
N GLY A 350 19.30 2.23 -19.56
CA GLY A 350 19.42 3.22 -18.49
C GLY A 350 18.12 3.95 -18.16
N GLU A 351 18.24 5.05 -17.44
CA GLU A 351 17.09 5.79 -16.89
C GLU A 351 16.13 6.34 -17.97
N ALA A 352 16.59 6.50 -19.21
CA ALA A 352 15.75 6.90 -20.34
C ALA A 352 14.70 5.86 -20.72
N MET A 353 14.90 4.58 -20.35
CA MET A 353 14.00 3.46 -20.63
C MET A 353 13.07 3.14 -19.45
N LEU A 354 12.86 4.09 -18.55
CA LEU A 354 12.05 3.88 -17.33
C LEU A 354 10.59 3.54 -17.65
N ALA A 355 9.98 4.22 -18.62
CA ALA A 355 8.60 3.99 -19.02
C ALA A 355 8.40 2.60 -19.62
N GLU A 356 9.30 2.19 -20.53
CA GLU A 356 9.29 0.88 -21.17
C GLU A 356 9.54 -0.24 -20.15
N ALA A 357 10.49 -0.03 -19.23
CA ALA A 357 10.78 -0.97 -18.16
C ALA A 357 9.59 -1.13 -17.21
N LEU A 358 8.95 -0.03 -16.85
CA LEU A 358 7.75 -0.03 -16.01
C LEU A 358 6.59 -0.78 -16.67
N ALA A 359 6.37 -0.53 -17.98
CA ALA A 359 5.36 -1.24 -18.77
C ALA A 359 5.67 -2.74 -18.87
N LEU A 360 6.91 -3.11 -19.18
CA LEU A 360 7.34 -4.52 -19.30
C LEU A 360 7.16 -5.26 -17.97
N VAL A 361 7.68 -4.71 -16.87
CA VAL A 361 7.51 -5.30 -15.53
C VAL A 361 6.03 -5.38 -15.17
N GLY A 362 5.28 -4.31 -15.41
CA GLY A 362 3.84 -4.26 -15.16
C GLY A 362 3.06 -5.36 -15.88
N VAL A 363 3.31 -5.55 -17.18
CA VAL A 363 2.67 -6.60 -17.98
C VAL A 363 3.05 -8.00 -17.47
N ILE A 364 4.33 -8.23 -17.17
CA ILE A 364 4.80 -9.54 -16.68
C ILE A 364 4.13 -9.88 -15.33
N VAL A 365 4.16 -8.96 -14.37
CA VAL A 365 3.59 -9.25 -13.04
C VAL A 365 2.07 -9.30 -13.07
N SER A 366 1.40 -8.49 -13.91
CA SER A 366 -0.05 -8.58 -14.11
C SER A 366 -0.44 -9.89 -14.80
N GLY A 367 0.32 -10.34 -15.78
CA GLY A 367 0.15 -11.65 -16.41
C GLY A 367 0.34 -12.80 -15.41
N LEU A 368 1.38 -12.73 -14.58
CA LEU A 368 1.61 -13.68 -13.50
C LEU A 368 0.43 -13.70 -12.53
N SER A 369 -0.10 -12.52 -12.16
CA SER A 369 -1.27 -12.39 -11.30
C SER A 369 -2.50 -13.08 -11.90
N PHE A 370 -2.78 -12.85 -13.19
CA PHE A 370 -3.90 -13.47 -13.89
C PHE A 370 -3.83 -15.00 -13.84
N PHE A 371 -2.70 -15.58 -14.22
CA PHE A 371 -2.52 -17.04 -14.20
C PHE A 371 -2.54 -17.61 -12.78
N ALA A 372 -1.97 -16.88 -11.82
CA ALA A 372 -1.97 -17.29 -10.42
C ALA A 372 -3.39 -17.31 -9.83
N PHE A 373 -4.20 -16.28 -10.08
CA PHE A 373 -5.59 -16.28 -9.64
C PHE A 373 -6.45 -17.33 -10.35
N LEU A 374 -6.21 -17.57 -11.64
CA LEU A 374 -6.88 -18.64 -12.38
C LEU A 374 -6.54 -20.02 -11.77
N LEU A 375 -5.28 -20.24 -11.38
CA LEU A 375 -4.86 -21.47 -10.72
C LEU A 375 -5.45 -21.57 -9.30
N ALA A 376 -5.47 -20.48 -8.54
CA ALA A 376 -6.09 -20.43 -7.22
C ALA A 376 -7.58 -20.73 -7.30
N MET A 377 -8.29 -20.15 -8.27
CA MET A 377 -9.71 -20.40 -8.52
C MET A 377 -9.98 -21.89 -8.78
N ARG A 378 -9.16 -22.55 -9.61
CA ARG A 378 -9.29 -23.99 -9.91
C ARG A 378 -8.99 -24.88 -8.71
N ARG A 379 -8.13 -24.45 -7.79
CA ARG A 379 -7.69 -25.19 -6.60
C ARG A 379 -8.39 -24.77 -5.32
N ALA A 380 -9.36 -23.85 -5.42
CA ALA A 380 -10.12 -23.39 -4.27
C ALA A 380 -10.82 -24.58 -3.57
N PRO A 381 -10.93 -24.57 -2.23
CA PRO A 381 -11.72 -25.56 -1.51
C PRO A 381 -13.18 -25.48 -1.94
N GLU A 382 -13.91 -26.58 -1.77
CA GLU A 382 -15.34 -26.56 -2.00
C GLU A 382 -16.04 -25.63 -1.01
N PRO A 383 -17.07 -24.89 -1.45
CA PRO A 383 -17.81 -24.02 -0.53
C PRO A 383 -18.41 -24.90 0.59
N VAL A 384 -18.21 -24.46 1.83
CA VAL A 384 -18.84 -25.09 3.00
C VAL A 384 -20.36 -24.98 2.79
N ARG A 385 -21.05 -26.14 2.83
CA ARG A 385 -22.49 -26.24 2.64
C ARG A 385 -23.25 -25.65 3.83
#